data_b36fe95c82c538a71a4d3e7d61e6083a
#
_entry.id   b36fe95c82c538a71a4d3e7d61e6083a
#
_cell.length_a   1.000
_cell.length_b   1.000
_cell.length_c   1.000
_cell.angle_alpha   90.00
_cell.angle_beta   90.00
_cell.angle_gamma   90.00
#
_symmetry.space_group_name_H-M   'P 1'
#
loop_
_entity.id
_entity.type
_entity.pdbx_description
1 polymer ?
#
loop_
_entity_poly.entity_id
_entity_poly.type
_entity_poly.pdbx_seq_one_letter_code
_entity_poly.pdbx_strand_id
1 'polypeptide(L)'
;MQIRLSQALLAGIAFILLLSGCSRQRQQESDLKGSIDLSDFKKTADSMNRSIYYTMSLPLEMARLFEHVGANFYPDFLNPPDQFGKYTRPAKIALNLGVYGVDLSYVKMFNQHQRSVAYLASINRLATGLGIPKEIYGDVIDNLDLLMGNPDSLSQVATRLYMSTDEYLRKDGQEGAASLVAMGGWIESMYIATRIFENDLGNIALQDKIAEQKYSLNSLIALMNNYHSDLDLAEYLLMLKNLRRTYDQFQLYYKKGDVMVDTSSKTISAEAYFLNVTPGQMQEISTKIQNLRTLIIH
;
A
#
# COMPACT_ATOMS: atom_id res chain seq x y z
N MET A 1 34.82 35.16 71.40
CA MET A 1 35.12 35.57 70.02
C MET A 1 35.39 34.32 69.12
N GLN A 2 34.61 33.26 69.27
CA GLN A 2 34.82 32.02 68.54
C GLN A 2 33.57 31.54 67.71
N ILE A 3 32.52 32.29 67.70
CA ILE A 3 31.25 31.87 67.04
C ILE A 3 31.09 32.47 65.64
N ARG A 4 31.90 33.47 65.24
CA ARG A 4 31.77 34.10 63.92
C ARG A 4 32.55 33.46 62.76
N LEU A 5 33.52 32.56 63.07
CA LEU A 5 34.31 31.88 62.03
C LEU A 5 33.61 30.67 61.44
N SER A 6 32.73 30.01 62.20
CA SER A 6 32.03 28.78 61.74
C SER A 6 30.89 29.07 60.75
N GLN A 7 30.26 30.22 60.84
CA GLN A 7 29.15 30.58 59.91
C GLN A 7 29.64 31.03 58.54
N ALA A 8 30.83 31.61 58.46
CA ALA A 8 31.43 31.98 57.17
C ALA A 8 31.93 30.75 56.38
N LEU A 9 32.40 29.71 57.08
CA LEU A 9 32.86 28.46 56.41
C LEU A 9 31.68 27.62 55.90
N LEU A 10 30.55 27.59 56.61
CA LEU A 10 29.31 26.91 56.15
C LEU A 10 28.65 27.60 54.98
N ALA A 11 28.68 28.91 54.90
CA ALA A 11 28.16 29.67 53.77
C ALA A 11 29.02 29.48 52.49
N GLY A 12 30.35 29.35 52.64
CA GLY A 12 31.25 29.06 51.50
C GLY A 12 31.07 27.69 50.92
N ILE A 13 30.83 26.68 51.75
CA ILE A 13 30.61 25.28 51.30
C ILE A 13 29.25 25.14 50.62
N ALA A 14 28.18 25.82 51.09
CA ALA A 14 26.89 25.84 50.49
C ALA A 14 26.90 26.54 49.11
N PHE A 15 27.73 27.55 48.89
CA PHE A 15 27.85 28.27 47.61
C PHE A 15 28.62 27.44 46.54
N ILE A 16 29.60 26.64 46.97
CA ILE A 16 30.37 25.75 46.06
C ILE A 16 29.50 24.55 45.59
N LEU A 17 28.58 24.05 46.43
CA LEU A 17 27.67 22.96 46.05
C LEU A 17 26.55 23.42 45.06
N LEU A 18 26.20 24.70 45.05
CA LEU A 18 25.22 25.25 44.09
C LEU A 18 25.82 25.47 42.70
N LEU A 19 27.13 25.68 42.57
CA LEU A 19 27.80 25.85 41.27
C LEU A 19 28.11 24.50 40.56
N SER A 20 28.16 23.39 41.29
CA SER A 20 28.40 22.03 40.72
C SER A 20 27.13 21.41 40.12
N GLY A 21 25.95 21.90 40.47
CA GLY A 21 24.66 21.44 39.93
C GLY A 21 24.36 21.87 38.51
N CYS A 22 24.86 23.03 38.09
CA CYS A 22 24.58 23.59 36.75
C CYS A 22 25.40 22.97 35.61
N SER A 23 26.56 22.35 35.91
CA SER A 23 27.37 21.74 34.85
C SER A 23 26.83 20.37 34.41
N ARG A 24 26.19 19.64 35.32
CA ARG A 24 25.63 18.32 35.01
C ARG A 24 24.32 18.39 34.20
N GLN A 25 23.55 19.45 34.39
CA GLN A 25 22.31 19.67 33.62
C GLN A 25 22.61 20.16 32.19
N ARG A 26 23.69 20.93 31.98
CA ARG A 26 24.12 21.32 30.63
C ARG A 26 24.74 20.18 29.82
N GLN A 27 25.36 19.23 30.48
CA GLN A 27 25.92 18.05 29.79
C GLN A 27 24.81 17.06 29.39
N GLN A 28 23.75 16.95 30.18
CA GLN A 28 22.59 16.14 29.85
C GLN A 28 21.72 16.74 28.74
N GLU A 29 21.69 18.08 28.59
CA GLU A 29 21.03 18.76 27.45
C GLU A 29 21.88 18.72 26.16
N SER A 30 23.21 18.61 26.25
CA SER A 30 24.07 18.43 25.07
C SER A 30 24.08 17.00 24.56
N ASP A 31 23.89 16.03 25.45
CA ASP A 31 23.77 14.61 25.05
C ASP A 31 22.39 14.26 24.49
N LEU A 32 21.35 15.07 24.82
CA LEU A 32 20.01 14.99 24.17
C LEU A 32 19.94 15.70 22.80
N LYS A 33 20.95 16.51 22.47
CA LYS A 33 21.18 17.02 21.11
C LYS A 33 22.15 16.12 20.33
N GLY A 34 22.12 14.81 20.59
CA GLY A 34 22.59 13.85 19.62
C GLY A 34 21.90 14.16 18.30
N SER A 35 22.66 14.54 17.31
CA SER A 35 22.18 14.76 15.96
C SER A 35 21.30 13.58 15.57
N ILE A 36 19.97 13.81 15.54
CA ILE A 36 19.07 12.83 14.91
C ILE A 36 19.58 12.71 13.49
N ASP A 37 20.23 11.61 13.19
CA ASP A 37 20.74 11.34 11.86
C ASP A 37 19.53 11.11 10.95
N LEU A 38 19.17 12.15 10.22
CA LEU A 38 18.08 12.13 9.25
C LEU A 38 18.24 10.99 8.23
N SER A 39 19.47 10.49 8.05
CA SER A 39 19.72 9.34 7.17
C SER A 39 19.19 8.03 7.77
N ASP A 40 19.27 7.83 9.07
CA ASP A 40 18.72 6.66 9.76
C ASP A 40 17.19 6.74 9.84
N PHE A 41 16.63 7.94 10.00
CA PHE A 41 15.18 8.16 9.93
C PHE A 41 14.64 7.83 8.53
N LYS A 42 15.35 8.26 7.48
CA LYS A 42 15.01 7.96 6.09
C LYS A 42 15.10 6.46 5.79
N LYS A 43 16.17 5.77 6.24
CA LYS A 43 16.30 4.31 6.09
C LYS A 43 15.20 3.54 6.81
N THR A 44 14.82 3.98 8.02
CA THR A 44 13.73 3.37 8.79
C THR A 44 12.38 3.59 8.11
N ALA A 45 12.11 4.79 7.61
CA ALA A 45 10.90 5.09 6.84
C ALA A 45 10.85 4.27 5.54
N ASP A 46 11.96 4.14 4.80
CA ASP A 46 12.04 3.33 3.58
C ASP A 46 11.84 1.85 3.86
N SER A 47 12.40 1.32 4.95
CA SER A 47 12.17 -0.08 5.33
C SER A 47 10.72 -0.33 5.77
N MET A 48 10.11 0.62 6.48
CA MET A 48 8.72 0.58 6.91
C MET A 48 7.76 0.66 5.72
N ASN A 49 8.02 1.54 4.76
CA ASN A 49 7.26 1.65 3.52
C ASN A 49 7.35 0.37 2.69
N ARG A 50 8.53 -0.25 2.55
CA ARG A 50 8.68 -1.55 1.88
C ARG A 50 7.88 -2.64 2.60
N SER A 51 7.90 -2.69 3.93
CA SER A 51 7.09 -3.63 4.71
C SER A 51 5.60 -3.44 4.46
N ILE A 52 5.12 -2.20 4.30
CA ILE A 52 3.72 -1.89 3.97
C ILE A 52 3.34 -2.47 2.60
N TYR A 53 4.20 -2.34 1.59
CA TYR A 53 3.95 -2.94 0.26
C TYR A 53 3.83 -4.46 0.31
N TYR A 54 4.65 -5.15 1.10
CA TYR A 54 4.56 -6.61 1.25
C TYR A 54 3.29 -7.08 1.96
N THR A 55 2.65 -6.22 2.76
CA THR A 55 1.39 -6.55 3.44
C THR A 55 0.15 -6.20 2.62
N MET A 56 0.30 -5.49 1.50
CA MET A 56 -0.80 -5.26 0.56
C MET A 56 -0.97 -6.51 -0.30
N SER A 57 -2.16 -7.10 -0.24
CA SER A 57 -2.52 -8.18 -1.17
C SER A 57 -2.32 -7.69 -2.59
N LEU A 58 -1.35 -8.26 -3.29
CA LEU A 58 -1.05 -7.87 -4.65
C LEU A 58 -2.23 -8.21 -5.56
N PRO A 59 -2.45 -7.47 -6.64
CA PRO A 59 -3.48 -7.77 -7.65
C PRO A 59 -3.53 -9.23 -8.09
N LEU A 60 -2.41 -9.91 -8.02
CA LEU A 60 -2.26 -11.31 -8.37
C LEU A 60 -2.87 -12.29 -7.37
N GLU A 61 -2.86 -12.00 -6.05
CA GLU A 61 -3.55 -12.84 -5.06
C GLU A 61 -5.06 -12.79 -5.31
N MET A 62 -5.58 -11.62 -5.69
CA MET A 62 -6.97 -11.47 -6.09
C MET A 62 -7.24 -12.24 -7.40
N ALA A 63 -6.32 -12.22 -8.37
CA ALA A 63 -6.46 -13.00 -9.60
C ALA A 63 -6.55 -14.52 -9.33
N ARG A 64 -5.69 -15.06 -8.47
CA ARG A 64 -5.74 -16.45 -8.03
C ARG A 64 -7.06 -16.80 -7.33
N LEU A 65 -7.58 -15.88 -6.53
CA LEU A 65 -8.88 -16.06 -5.89
C LEU A 65 -10.00 -16.12 -6.93
N PHE A 66 -10.00 -15.25 -7.94
CA PHE A 66 -11.01 -15.27 -9.01
C PHE A 66 -11.00 -16.59 -9.79
N GLU A 67 -9.82 -17.13 -10.07
CA GLU A 67 -9.66 -18.45 -10.67
C GLU A 67 -10.22 -19.55 -9.75
N HIS A 68 -9.87 -19.51 -8.46
CA HIS A 68 -10.30 -20.52 -7.48
C HIS A 68 -11.83 -20.52 -7.26
N VAL A 69 -12.47 -19.36 -7.27
CA VAL A 69 -13.93 -19.26 -7.15
C VAL A 69 -14.67 -19.50 -8.47
N GLY A 70 -13.94 -19.83 -9.54
CA GLY A 70 -14.54 -20.11 -10.85
C GLY A 70 -15.18 -18.88 -11.49
N ALA A 71 -14.68 -17.69 -11.24
CA ALA A 71 -15.21 -16.47 -11.79
C ALA A 71 -15.17 -16.46 -13.32
N ASN A 72 -16.21 -15.93 -13.96
CA ASN A 72 -16.23 -15.72 -15.40
C ASN A 72 -15.45 -14.45 -15.78
N PHE A 73 -15.04 -14.36 -17.05
CA PHE A 73 -14.45 -13.15 -17.59
C PHE A 73 -15.54 -12.09 -17.88
N TYR A 74 -15.37 -10.91 -17.23
CA TYR A 74 -16.27 -9.76 -17.39
C TYR A 74 -15.50 -8.59 -17.97
N PRO A 75 -15.45 -8.43 -19.31
CA PRO A 75 -14.70 -7.33 -19.93
C PRO A 75 -15.20 -5.93 -19.53
N ASP A 76 -16.47 -5.82 -19.17
CA ASP A 76 -17.14 -4.55 -18.82
C ASP A 76 -16.72 -4.04 -17.41
N PHE A 77 -16.03 -4.88 -16.62
CA PHE A 77 -15.47 -4.42 -15.35
C PHE A 77 -14.16 -3.63 -15.54
N LEU A 78 -13.50 -3.79 -16.67
CA LEU A 78 -12.17 -3.24 -16.92
C LEU A 78 -12.24 -1.79 -17.42
N ASN A 79 -11.19 -1.04 -17.13
CA ASN A 79 -11.02 0.29 -17.73
C ASN A 79 -10.55 0.14 -19.18
N PRO A 80 -11.30 0.65 -20.17
CA PRO A 80 -10.92 0.45 -21.57
C PRO A 80 -9.51 0.98 -21.89
N PRO A 81 -8.65 0.19 -22.56
CA PRO A 81 -7.24 0.54 -22.76
C PRO A 81 -7.04 1.77 -23.65
N ASP A 82 -7.98 2.14 -24.50
CA ASP A 82 -7.95 3.32 -25.35
C ASP A 82 -8.17 4.65 -24.61
N GLN A 83 -8.59 4.59 -23.34
CA GLN A 83 -8.87 5.78 -22.52
C GLN A 83 -7.59 6.43 -21.93
N PHE A 84 -6.42 5.84 -22.05
CA PHE A 84 -5.17 6.37 -21.47
C PHE A 84 -4.91 7.83 -21.82
N GLY A 85 -5.32 8.30 -22.99
CA GLY A 85 -5.15 9.69 -23.43
C GLY A 85 -5.90 10.74 -22.60
N LYS A 86 -6.86 10.34 -21.77
CA LYS A 86 -7.57 11.24 -20.84
C LYS A 86 -6.71 11.65 -19.64
N TYR A 87 -5.73 10.84 -19.29
CA TYR A 87 -4.95 11.01 -18.07
C TYR A 87 -3.74 11.88 -18.37
N THR A 88 -3.89 13.18 -18.14
CA THR A 88 -2.84 14.18 -18.42
C THR A 88 -2.16 14.71 -17.16
N ARG A 89 -2.84 14.66 -16.02
CA ARG A 89 -2.27 15.07 -14.72
C ARG A 89 -1.42 13.93 -14.15
N PRO A 90 -0.23 14.21 -13.57
CA PRO A 90 0.66 13.17 -13.01
C PRO A 90 -0.05 12.23 -12.03
N ALA A 91 -0.90 12.77 -11.15
CA ALA A 91 -1.68 11.96 -10.21
C ALA A 91 -2.63 10.98 -10.92
N LYS A 92 -3.32 11.42 -11.99
CA LYS A 92 -4.20 10.57 -12.79
C LYS A 92 -3.43 9.53 -13.58
N ILE A 93 -2.26 9.89 -14.11
CA ILE A 93 -1.38 8.94 -14.80
C ILE A 93 -0.94 7.85 -13.83
N ALA A 94 -0.48 8.21 -12.62
CA ALA A 94 -0.02 7.27 -11.61
C ALA A 94 -1.14 6.31 -11.15
N LEU A 95 -2.31 6.83 -10.82
CA LEU A 95 -3.49 6.02 -10.44
C LEU A 95 -3.85 5.03 -11.54
N ASN A 96 -3.94 5.49 -12.78
CA ASN A 96 -4.35 4.65 -13.90
C ASN A 96 -3.25 3.69 -14.38
N LEU A 97 -1.98 3.97 -14.11
CA LEU A 97 -0.92 2.98 -14.27
C LEU A 97 -1.16 1.76 -13.35
N GLY A 98 -1.58 2.01 -12.11
CA GLY A 98 -1.99 0.95 -11.18
C GLY A 98 -3.24 0.20 -11.65
N VAL A 99 -4.28 0.92 -12.08
CA VAL A 99 -5.52 0.34 -12.63
C VAL A 99 -5.22 -0.58 -13.81
N TYR A 100 -4.51 -0.10 -14.83
CA TYR A 100 -4.20 -0.91 -16.00
C TYR A 100 -3.26 -2.09 -15.71
N GLY A 101 -2.43 -1.99 -14.68
CA GLY A 101 -1.63 -3.12 -14.21
C GLY A 101 -2.50 -4.29 -13.71
N VAL A 102 -3.59 -3.98 -13.00
CA VAL A 102 -4.59 -4.96 -12.54
C VAL A 102 -5.41 -5.49 -13.70
N ASP A 103 -5.90 -4.63 -14.57
CA ASP A 103 -6.65 -5.00 -15.75
C ASP A 103 -5.85 -5.95 -16.64
N LEU A 104 -4.57 -5.66 -16.86
CA LEU A 104 -3.67 -6.57 -17.58
C LEU A 104 -3.58 -7.93 -16.90
N SER A 105 -3.44 -7.97 -15.57
CA SER A 105 -3.39 -9.21 -14.81
C SER A 105 -4.68 -10.01 -14.95
N TYR A 106 -5.83 -9.34 -14.92
CA TYR A 106 -7.14 -9.96 -15.09
C TYR A 106 -7.34 -10.53 -16.50
N VAL A 107 -7.08 -9.78 -17.56
CA VAL A 107 -7.21 -10.27 -18.95
C VAL A 107 -6.23 -11.41 -19.24
N LYS A 108 -5.06 -11.41 -18.61
CA LYS A 108 -4.07 -12.51 -18.72
C LYS A 108 -4.57 -13.79 -18.07
N MET A 109 -5.11 -13.72 -16.87
CA MET A 109 -5.67 -14.86 -16.15
C MET A 109 -6.72 -15.61 -17.00
N PHE A 110 -7.52 -14.87 -17.77
CA PHE A 110 -8.52 -15.43 -18.68
C PHE A 110 -8.01 -15.66 -20.11
N ASN A 111 -6.70 -15.68 -20.34
CA ASN A 111 -6.06 -15.93 -21.65
C ASN A 111 -6.53 -14.99 -22.77
N GLN A 112 -6.86 -13.75 -22.45
CA GLN A 112 -7.33 -12.74 -23.39
C GLN A 112 -6.14 -12.06 -24.10
N HIS A 113 -5.40 -12.80 -24.95
CA HIS A 113 -4.13 -12.34 -25.54
C HIS A 113 -4.22 -11.00 -26.29
N GLN A 114 -5.21 -10.83 -27.16
CA GLN A 114 -5.37 -9.57 -27.92
C GLN A 114 -5.59 -8.37 -27.02
N ARG A 115 -6.42 -8.53 -25.98
CA ARG A 115 -6.66 -7.49 -24.99
C ARG A 115 -5.40 -7.14 -24.20
N SER A 116 -4.59 -8.15 -23.90
CA SER A 116 -3.33 -7.94 -23.16
C SER A 116 -2.37 -7.00 -23.90
N VAL A 117 -2.26 -7.11 -25.22
CA VAL A 117 -1.42 -6.23 -26.04
C VAL A 117 -1.89 -4.76 -25.93
N ALA A 118 -3.20 -4.51 -25.95
CA ALA A 118 -3.75 -3.16 -25.81
C ALA A 118 -3.44 -2.56 -24.42
N TYR A 119 -3.60 -3.34 -23.34
CA TYR A 119 -3.26 -2.90 -21.98
C TYR A 119 -1.77 -2.62 -21.81
N LEU A 120 -0.90 -3.47 -22.37
CA LEU A 120 0.55 -3.23 -22.37
C LEU A 120 0.93 -1.92 -23.06
N ALA A 121 0.31 -1.64 -24.21
CA ALA A 121 0.56 -0.37 -24.92
C ALA A 121 0.15 0.83 -24.06
N SER A 122 -0.97 0.74 -23.34
CA SER A 122 -1.45 1.81 -22.46
C SER A 122 -0.55 1.98 -21.23
N ILE A 123 -0.14 0.88 -20.60
CA ILE A 123 0.82 0.87 -19.48
C ILE A 123 2.14 1.55 -19.90
N ASN A 124 2.67 1.17 -21.06
CA ASN A 124 3.91 1.77 -21.58
C ASN A 124 3.80 3.29 -21.74
N ARG A 125 2.66 3.78 -22.25
CA ARG A 125 2.43 5.22 -22.42
C ARG A 125 2.30 5.96 -21.10
N LEU A 126 1.57 5.38 -20.12
CA LEU A 126 1.45 5.96 -18.78
C LEU A 126 2.78 5.96 -18.04
N ALA A 127 3.54 4.86 -18.12
CA ALA A 127 4.88 4.79 -17.51
C ALA A 127 5.82 5.85 -18.10
N THR A 128 5.81 6.03 -19.43
CA THR A 128 6.55 7.10 -20.10
C THR A 128 6.09 8.49 -19.61
N GLY A 129 4.78 8.68 -19.41
CA GLY A 129 4.21 9.93 -18.89
C GLY A 129 4.63 10.27 -17.47
N LEU A 130 5.05 9.28 -16.67
CA LEU A 130 5.66 9.46 -15.34
C LEU A 130 7.19 9.55 -15.38
N GLY A 131 7.79 9.54 -16.56
CA GLY A 131 9.25 9.53 -16.71
C GLY A 131 9.92 8.21 -16.33
N ILE A 132 9.16 7.11 -16.20
CA ILE A 132 9.72 5.79 -15.89
C ILE A 132 10.44 5.26 -17.14
N PRO A 133 11.76 4.97 -17.06
CA PRO A 133 12.51 4.50 -18.22
C PRO A 133 12.10 3.08 -18.64
N LYS A 134 12.21 2.81 -19.96
CA LYS A 134 11.83 1.52 -20.53
C LYS A 134 12.59 0.34 -19.92
N GLU A 135 13.80 0.57 -19.45
CA GLU A 135 14.66 -0.43 -18.79
C GLU A 135 14.04 -1.01 -17.52
N ILE A 136 13.11 -0.29 -16.90
CA ILE A 136 12.41 -0.75 -15.68
C ILE A 136 11.32 -1.78 -16.00
N TYR A 137 10.66 -1.65 -17.15
CA TYR A 137 9.48 -2.45 -17.49
C TYR A 137 9.58 -3.18 -18.83
N GLY A 138 10.58 -2.85 -19.66
CA GLY A 138 10.71 -3.37 -21.02
C GLY A 138 10.94 -4.88 -21.07
N ASP A 139 11.83 -5.41 -20.26
CA ASP A 139 12.11 -6.85 -20.18
C ASP A 139 10.88 -7.66 -19.84
N VAL A 140 10.00 -7.12 -19.00
CA VAL A 140 8.73 -7.75 -18.62
C VAL A 140 7.76 -7.77 -19.80
N ILE A 141 7.68 -6.67 -20.53
CA ILE A 141 6.83 -6.53 -21.70
C ILE A 141 7.33 -7.42 -22.83
N ASP A 142 8.63 -7.40 -23.12
CA ASP A 142 9.24 -8.13 -24.21
C ASP A 142 9.22 -9.67 -24.01
N ASN A 143 9.23 -10.14 -22.74
CA ASN A 143 9.21 -11.55 -22.38
C ASN A 143 7.85 -12.05 -21.84
N LEU A 144 6.81 -11.24 -21.94
CA LEU A 144 5.52 -11.54 -21.33
C LEU A 144 4.92 -12.87 -21.82
N ASP A 145 5.06 -13.20 -23.10
CA ASP A 145 4.54 -14.46 -23.68
C ASP A 145 5.25 -15.70 -23.10
N LEU A 146 6.56 -15.59 -22.82
CA LEU A 146 7.30 -16.67 -22.16
C LEU A 146 6.89 -16.84 -20.69
N LEU A 147 6.49 -15.76 -20.03
CA LEU A 147 6.07 -15.76 -18.63
C LEU A 147 4.64 -16.25 -18.44
N MET A 148 3.83 -16.21 -19.50
CA MET A 148 2.41 -16.62 -19.49
C MET A 148 2.20 -18.13 -19.35
N GLY A 149 3.18 -18.92 -19.72
CA GLY A 149 3.10 -20.40 -19.59
C GLY A 149 3.22 -20.89 -18.14
N ASN A 150 3.56 -20.02 -17.18
CA ASN A 150 3.73 -20.39 -15.78
C ASN A 150 3.16 -19.31 -14.84
N PRO A 151 2.03 -19.59 -14.15
CA PRO A 151 1.37 -18.65 -13.23
C PRO A 151 2.30 -18.13 -12.12
N ASP A 152 3.20 -18.95 -11.60
CA ASP A 152 4.14 -18.54 -10.55
C ASP A 152 5.19 -17.56 -11.07
N SER A 153 5.65 -17.74 -12.30
CA SER A 153 6.56 -16.81 -12.97
C SER A 153 5.89 -15.46 -13.20
N LEU A 154 4.64 -15.45 -13.62
CA LEU A 154 3.87 -14.22 -13.83
C LEU A 154 3.70 -13.45 -12.50
N SER A 155 3.44 -14.17 -11.40
CA SER A 155 3.37 -13.61 -10.05
C SER A 155 4.65 -12.87 -9.65
N GLN A 156 5.77 -13.58 -9.80
CA GLN A 156 7.08 -13.03 -9.44
C GLN A 156 7.44 -11.82 -10.30
N VAL A 157 7.06 -11.84 -11.57
CA VAL A 157 7.33 -10.73 -12.50
C VAL A 157 6.47 -9.53 -12.19
N ALA A 158 5.18 -9.69 -11.96
CA ALA A 158 4.29 -8.61 -11.56
C ALA A 158 4.78 -7.95 -10.25
N THR A 159 5.14 -8.76 -9.25
CA THR A 159 5.73 -8.26 -8.00
C THR A 159 7.02 -7.47 -8.27
N ARG A 160 7.91 -8.01 -9.09
CA ARG A 160 9.19 -7.37 -9.43
C ARG A 160 8.97 -6.05 -10.15
N LEU A 161 8.04 -6.00 -11.10
CA LEU A 161 7.71 -4.78 -11.84
C LEU A 161 7.16 -3.69 -10.91
N TYR A 162 6.23 -4.06 -10.02
CA TYR A 162 5.74 -3.14 -9.01
C TYR A 162 6.86 -2.59 -8.13
N MET A 163 7.73 -3.48 -7.62
CA MET A 163 8.86 -3.08 -6.78
C MET A 163 9.86 -2.18 -7.50
N SER A 164 10.19 -2.52 -8.76
CA SER A 164 11.13 -1.72 -9.56
C SER A 164 10.55 -0.35 -9.92
N THR A 165 9.26 -0.29 -10.22
CA THR A 165 8.54 0.97 -10.47
C THR A 165 8.50 1.84 -9.22
N ASP A 166 8.15 1.26 -8.07
CA ASP A 166 8.16 1.96 -6.78
C ASP A 166 9.56 2.47 -6.42
N GLU A 167 10.57 1.62 -6.53
CA GLU A 167 11.95 1.98 -6.24
C GLU A 167 12.44 3.12 -7.15
N TYR A 168 12.11 3.07 -8.44
CA TYR A 168 12.46 4.12 -9.38
C TYR A 168 11.79 5.44 -9.00
N LEU A 169 10.47 5.45 -8.82
CA LEU A 169 9.73 6.66 -8.49
C LEU A 169 10.20 7.28 -7.18
N ARG A 170 10.56 6.46 -6.18
CA ARG A 170 11.12 6.96 -4.90
C ARG A 170 12.52 7.54 -5.06
N LYS A 171 13.38 6.90 -5.84
CA LYS A 171 14.74 7.42 -6.12
C LYS A 171 14.71 8.74 -6.88
N ASP A 172 13.70 8.90 -7.73
CA ASP A 172 13.48 10.11 -8.52
C ASP A 172 12.70 11.22 -7.75
N GLY A 173 12.41 11.01 -6.47
CA GLY A 173 11.69 11.97 -5.63
C GLY A 173 10.18 12.03 -5.90
N GLN A 174 9.62 11.00 -6.52
CA GLN A 174 8.21 10.88 -6.89
C GLN A 174 7.44 9.90 -5.98
N GLU A 175 7.72 9.90 -4.68
CA GLU A 175 7.12 8.95 -3.72
C GLU A 175 5.59 9.06 -3.64
N GLY A 176 5.05 10.26 -3.86
CA GLY A 176 3.60 10.48 -3.97
C GLY A 176 3.01 9.72 -5.15
N ALA A 177 3.66 9.77 -6.32
CA ALA A 177 3.23 9.02 -7.50
C ALA A 177 3.28 7.51 -7.26
N ALA A 178 4.33 6.99 -6.62
CA ALA A 178 4.43 5.58 -6.23
C ALA A 178 3.24 5.14 -5.36
N SER A 179 2.85 5.97 -4.39
CA SER A 179 1.69 5.72 -3.52
C SER A 179 0.37 5.71 -4.30
N LEU A 180 0.23 6.57 -5.30
CA LEU A 180 -0.94 6.61 -6.18
C LEU A 180 -1.01 5.39 -7.12
N VAL A 181 0.11 4.90 -7.64
CA VAL A 181 0.14 3.64 -8.41
C VAL A 181 -0.37 2.48 -7.55
N ALA A 182 0.13 2.37 -6.32
CA ALA A 182 -0.34 1.33 -5.40
C ALA A 182 -1.84 1.47 -5.08
N MET A 183 -2.33 2.69 -4.86
CA MET A 183 -3.74 2.95 -4.63
C MET A 183 -4.61 2.57 -5.82
N GLY A 184 -4.22 2.97 -7.03
CA GLY A 184 -4.96 2.64 -8.26
C GLY A 184 -5.11 1.13 -8.44
N GLY A 185 -4.03 0.38 -8.25
CA GLY A 185 -4.05 -1.08 -8.32
C GLY A 185 -4.93 -1.72 -7.23
N TRP A 186 -4.85 -1.23 -5.99
CA TRP A 186 -5.68 -1.75 -4.91
C TRP A 186 -7.18 -1.48 -5.17
N ILE A 187 -7.54 -0.27 -5.57
CA ILE A 187 -8.95 0.09 -5.87
C ILE A 187 -9.50 -0.74 -7.02
N GLU A 188 -8.74 -0.95 -8.11
CA GLU A 188 -9.20 -1.75 -9.25
C GLU A 188 -9.38 -3.21 -8.86
N SER A 189 -8.46 -3.79 -8.10
CA SER A 189 -8.60 -5.16 -7.57
C SER A 189 -9.85 -5.31 -6.73
N MET A 190 -10.11 -4.35 -5.84
CA MET A 190 -11.31 -4.34 -5.01
C MET A 190 -12.58 -4.12 -5.80
N TYR A 191 -12.54 -3.27 -6.83
CA TYR A 191 -13.68 -3.05 -7.71
C TYR A 191 -14.07 -4.35 -8.43
N ILE A 192 -13.12 -5.03 -9.07
CA ILE A 192 -13.37 -6.31 -9.74
C ILE A 192 -13.91 -7.34 -8.75
N ALA A 193 -13.31 -7.45 -7.56
CA ALA A 193 -13.74 -8.39 -6.52
C ALA A 193 -15.19 -8.14 -6.07
N THR A 194 -15.53 -6.88 -5.78
CA THR A 194 -16.89 -6.54 -5.35
C THR A 194 -17.92 -6.74 -6.46
N ARG A 195 -17.55 -6.47 -7.72
CA ARG A 195 -18.44 -6.73 -8.87
C ARG A 195 -18.67 -8.22 -9.12
N ILE A 196 -17.63 -9.07 -8.96
CA ILE A 196 -17.79 -10.52 -9.03
C ILE A 196 -18.68 -11.00 -7.88
N PHE A 197 -18.47 -10.50 -6.67
CA PHE A 197 -19.29 -10.86 -5.49
C PHE A 197 -20.77 -10.47 -5.67
N GLU A 198 -21.07 -9.32 -6.29
CA GLU A 198 -22.45 -8.91 -6.60
C GLU A 198 -23.17 -9.88 -7.55
N ASN A 199 -22.43 -10.60 -8.40
CA ASN A 199 -22.98 -11.63 -9.27
C ASN A 199 -23.16 -12.99 -8.57
N ASP A 200 -22.49 -13.21 -7.42
CA ASP A 200 -22.56 -14.42 -6.63
C ASP A 200 -22.50 -14.09 -5.12
N LEU A 201 -23.61 -13.58 -4.59
CA LEU A 201 -23.72 -13.16 -3.18
C LEU A 201 -23.57 -14.31 -2.17
N GLY A 202 -23.61 -15.55 -2.64
CA GLY A 202 -23.38 -16.74 -1.82
C GLY A 202 -21.92 -17.13 -1.67
N ASN A 203 -21.01 -16.45 -2.35
CA ASN A 203 -19.59 -16.77 -2.33
C ASN A 203 -18.90 -16.25 -1.07
N ILE A 204 -18.95 -17.06 -0.02
CA ILE A 204 -18.38 -16.71 1.30
C ILE A 204 -16.86 -16.53 1.19
N ALA A 205 -16.16 -17.35 0.39
CA ALA A 205 -14.71 -17.21 0.24
C ALA A 205 -14.31 -15.85 -0.33
N LEU A 206 -15.08 -15.34 -1.29
CA LEU A 206 -14.85 -14.03 -1.87
C LEU A 206 -15.24 -12.90 -0.90
N GLN A 207 -16.36 -13.06 -0.18
CA GLN A 207 -16.76 -12.14 0.89
C GLN A 207 -15.67 -11.99 1.94
N ASP A 208 -15.11 -13.10 2.41
CA ASP A 208 -14.06 -13.12 3.42
C ASP A 208 -12.80 -12.41 2.92
N LYS A 209 -12.40 -12.67 1.68
CA LYS A 209 -11.24 -12.00 1.08
C LYS A 209 -11.42 -10.50 0.89
N ILE A 210 -12.62 -10.04 0.52
CA ILE A 210 -12.96 -8.62 0.47
C ILE A 210 -12.86 -8.01 1.87
N ALA A 211 -13.36 -8.69 2.89
CA ALA A 211 -13.33 -8.20 4.27
C ALA A 211 -11.91 -8.18 4.86
N GLU A 212 -11.07 -9.18 4.57
CA GLU A 212 -9.66 -9.22 4.96
C GLU A 212 -8.84 -8.02 4.43
N GLN A 213 -9.31 -7.37 3.36
CA GLN A 213 -8.66 -6.17 2.82
C GLN A 213 -8.68 -4.97 3.78
N LYS A 214 -9.33 -5.08 4.94
CA LYS A 214 -9.19 -4.12 6.04
C LYS A 214 -7.73 -3.82 6.39
N TYR A 215 -6.87 -4.83 6.39
CA TYR A 215 -5.46 -4.69 6.72
C TYR A 215 -4.69 -3.99 5.60
N SER A 216 -4.92 -4.39 4.35
CA SER A 216 -4.31 -3.74 3.18
C SER A 216 -4.74 -2.29 3.06
N LEU A 217 -6.01 -1.99 3.33
CA LEU A 217 -6.53 -0.61 3.35
C LEU A 217 -5.83 0.25 4.41
N ASN A 218 -5.61 -0.29 5.62
CA ASN A 218 -4.89 0.42 6.67
C ASN A 218 -3.44 0.70 6.27
N SER A 219 -2.77 -0.27 5.63
CA SER A 219 -1.43 -0.11 5.10
C SER A 219 -1.36 0.95 4.00
N LEU A 220 -2.32 0.94 3.08
CA LEU A 220 -2.44 1.96 2.02
C LEU A 220 -2.65 3.36 2.59
N ILE A 221 -3.55 3.50 3.58
CA ILE A 221 -3.79 4.78 4.27
C ILE A 221 -2.52 5.27 4.97
N ALA A 222 -1.79 4.38 5.64
CA ALA A 222 -0.53 4.71 6.30
C ALA A 222 0.52 5.20 5.29
N LEU A 223 0.65 4.52 4.15
CA LEU A 223 1.55 4.90 3.07
C LEU A 223 1.21 6.29 2.53
N MET A 224 -0.04 6.52 2.16
CA MET A 224 -0.47 7.81 1.60
C MET A 224 -0.43 8.95 2.61
N ASN A 225 -0.62 8.67 3.90
CA ASN A 225 -0.57 9.69 4.95
C ASN A 225 0.81 10.34 5.10
N ASN A 226 1.88 9.70 4.62
CA ASN A 226 3.22 10.29 4.59
C ASN A 226 3.31 11.47 3.60
N TYR A 227 2.39 11.55 2.64
CA TYR A 227 2.36 12.55 1.55
C TYR A 227 1.10 13.42 1.60
N HIS A 228 0.47 13.56 2.78
CA HIS A 228 -0.80 14.29 2.98
C HIS A 228 -0.74 15.78 2.67
N SER A 229 0.44 16.37 2.55
CA SER A 229 0.64 17.76 2.14
C SER A 229 0.44 17.97 0.63
N ASP A 230 0.45 16.90 -0.17
CA ASP A 230 0.10 16.95 -1.58
C ASP A 230 -1.42 17.01 -1.72
N LEU A 231 -1.92 18.09 -2.34
CA LEU A 231 -3.36 18.34 -2.49
C LEU A 231 -4.05 17.28 -3.35
N ASP A 232 -3.34 16.73 -4.34
CA ASP A 232 -3.88 15.66 -5.19
C ASP A 232 -4.06 14.34 -4.40
N LEU A 233 -3.21 14.08 -3.40
CA LEU A 233 -3.33 12.89 -2.55
C LEU A 233 -4.32 13.08 -1.40
N ALA A 234 -4.51 14.30 -0.91
CA ALA A 234 -5.34 14.57 0.26
C ALA A 234 -6.81 14.16 0.04
N GLU A 235 -7.36 14.40 -1.13
CA GLU A 235 -8.74 14.01 -1.48
C GLU A 235 -8.91 12.49 -1.45
N TYR A 236 -8.02 11.76 -2.12
CA TYR A 236 -8.04 10.29 -2.14
C TYR A 236 -7.85 9.70 -0.74
N LEU A 237 -6.95 10.29 0.06
CA LEU A 237 -6.73 9.86 1.44
C LEU A 237 -8.00 10.02 2.30
N LEU A 238 -8.75 11.11 2.13
CA LEU A 238 -10.04 11.31 2.81
C LEU A 238 -11.05 10.23 2.42
N MET A 239 -11.16 9.88 1.14
CA MET A 239 -12.08 8.86 0.66
C MET A 239 -11.68 7.45 1.18
N LEU A 240 -10.39 7.11 1.19
CA LEU A 240 -9.90 5.87 1.80
C LEU A 240 -10.21 5.81 3.31
N LYS A 241 -10.03 6.90 4.04
CA LYS A 241 -10.40 6.99 5.46
C LYS A 241 -11.93 6.84 5.67
N ASN A 242 -12.72 7.33 4.73
CA ASN A 242 -14.18 7.12 4.76
C ASN A 242 -14.54 5.64 4.48
N LEU A 243 -13.86 4.99 3.53
CA LEU A 243 -14.03 3.55 3.29
C LEU A 243 -13.62 2.74 4.53
N ARG A 244 -12.51 3.09 5.18
CA ARG A 244 -12.05 2.43 6.43
C ARG A 244 -13.13 2.43 7.51
N ARG A 245 -13.93 3.49 7.64
CA ARG A 245 -15.02 3.54 8.64
C ARG A 245 -16.03 2.42 8.46
N THR A 246 -16.30 1.97 7.23
CA THR A 246 -17.15 0.81 6.98
C THR A 246 -16.46 -0.47 7.45
N TYR A 247 -15.17 -0.63 7.13
CA TYR A 247 -14.38 -1.76 7.61
C TYR A 247 -14.21 -1.80 9.15
N ASP A 248 -14.28 -0.65 9.83
CA ASP A 248 -14.18 -0.59 11.28
C ASP A 248 -15.47 -1.02 11.99
N GLN A 249 -16.60 -1.16 11.26
CA GLN A 249 -17.87 -1.62 11.79
C GLN A 249 -17.92 -3.13 12.04
N PHE A 250 -17.00 -3.91 11.48
CA PHE A 250 -16.90 -5.35 11.72
C PHE A 250 -15.52 -5.75 12.22
N GLN A 251 -15.47 -6.87 12.95
CA GLN A 251 -14.24 -7.40 13.52
C GLN A 251 -13.84 -8.68 12.80
N LEU A 252 -12.53 -8.83 12.59
CA LEU A 252 -11.92 -10.07 12.13
C LEU A 252 -11.45 -10.84 13.37
N TYR A 253 -12.01 -12.01 13.59
CA TYR A 253 -11.62 -12.88 14.69
C TYR A 253 -10.76 -14.03 14.18
N TYR A 254 -9.60 -14.21 14.79
CA TYR A 254 -8.74 -15.37 14.55
C TYR A 254 -8.96 -16.40 15.67
N LYS A 255 -9.14 -17.66 15.31
CA LYS A 255 -9.24 -18.73 16.28
C LYS A 255 -7.86 -19.03 16.86
N LYS A 256 -7.76 -19.08 18.18
CA LYS A 256 -6.50 -19.38 18.86
C LYS A 256 -6.08 -20.82 18.52
N GLY A 257 -4.92 -20.97 17.88
CA GLY A 257 -4.36 -22.28 17.51
C GLY A 257 -4.35 -22.58 16.01
N ASP A 258 -5.00 -21.75 15.19
CA ASP A 258 -5.08 -21.98 13.74
C ASP A 258 -3.98 -21.26 12.95
N VAL A 259 -2.93 -20.81 13.61
CA VAL A 259 -1.75 -20.23 12.95
C VAL A 259 -0.86 -21.36 12.45
N MET A 260 -0.82 -21.54 11.15
CA MET A 260 0.11 -22.46 10.48
C MET A 260 1.35 -21.70 10.04
N VAL A 261 2.51 -22.18 10.45
CA VAL A 261 3.81 -21.64 10.03
C VAL A 261 4.44 -22.64 9.07
N ASP A 262 4.48 -22.29 7.80
CA ASP A 262 5.23 -23.02 6.81
C ASP A 262 6.63 -22.43 6.70
N THR A 263 7.59 -23.13 7.30
CA THR A 263 9.00 -22.72 7.33
C THR A 263 9.69 -22.90 5.97
N SER A 264 9.16 -23.73 5.09
CA SER A 264 9.70 -23.99 3.75
C SER A 264 9.40 -22.85 2.80
N SER A 265 8.15 -22.36 2.81
CA SER A 265 7.71 -21.19 2.04
C SER A 265 7.87 -19.85 2.78
N LYS A 266 8.32 -19.88 4.05
CA LYS A 266 8.42 -18.71 4.94
C LYS A 266 7.09 -17.95 5.06
N THR A 267 5.97 -18.67 5.06
CA THR A 267 4.64 -18.09 5.18
C THR A 267 4.02 -18.42 6.54
N ILE A 268 3.31 -17.45 7.08
CA ILE A 268 2.45 -17.62 8.24
C ILE A 268 1.03 -17.46 7.74
N SER A 269 0.22 -18.51 7.84
CA SER A 269 -1.19 -18.49 7.51
C SER A 269 -2.02 -18.66 8.78
N ALA A 270 -3.09 -17.87 8.88
CA ALA A 270 -4.10 -18.02 9.92
C ALA A 270 -5.45 -18.10 9.23
N GLU A 271 -6.27 -19.08 9.59
CA GLU A 271 -7.65 -19.11 9.15
C GLU A 271 -8.47 -18.10 9.97
N ALA A 272 -9.06 -17.10 9.29
CA ALA A 272 -10.04 -16.20 9.91
C ALA A 272 -11.37 -16.92 10.03
N TYR A 273 -11.82 -17.22 11.25
CA TYR A 273 -12.97 -18.10 11.45
C TYR A 273 -14.32 -17.40 11.57
N PHE A 274 -14.38 -16.13 11.82
CA PHE A 274 -15.65 -15.39 11.92
C PHE A 274 -15.50 -13.97 11.41
N LEU A 275 -16.06 -13.75 10.24
CA LEU A 275 -16.35 -12.43 9.70
C LEU A 275 -17.83 -12.18 9.88
N ASN A 276 -18.19 -11.32 10.83
CA ASN A 276 -19.58 -10.91 10.96
C ASN A 276 -19.84 -9.68 10.08
N VAL A 277 -19.73 -9.89 8.75
CA VAL A 277 -19.98 -8.85 7.76
C VAL A 277 -21.40 -9.00 7.25
N THR A 278 -22.20 -7.95 7.44
CA THR A 278 -23.58 -7.94 6.95
C THR A 278 -23.65 -7.64 5.46
N PRO A 279 -24.73 -8.07 4.76
CA PRO A 279 -24.94 -7.69 3.36
C PRO A 279 -24.95 -6.17 3.13
N GLY A 280 -25.47 -5.40 4.09
CA GLY A 280 -25.47 -3.93 4.02
C GLY A 280 -24.05 -3.33 4.05
N GLN A 281 -23.16 -3.87 4.87
CA GLN A 281 -21.75 -3.45 4.92
C GLN A 281 -21.00 -3.81 3.63
N MET A 282 -21.26 -5.01 3.07
CA MET A 282 -20.69 -5.40 1.78
C MET A 282 -21.14 -4.46 0.65
N GLN A 283 -22.42 -4.12 0.63
CA GLN A 283 -22.97 -3.15 -0.33
C GLN A 283 -22.37 -1.75 -0.15
N GLU A 284 -22.14 -1.30 1.08
CA GLU A 284 -21.51 -0.02 1.37
C GLU A 284 -20.03 -0.02 0.90
N ILE A 285 -19.29 -1.12 1.13
CA ILE A 285 -17.92 -1.29 0.63
C ILE A 285 -17.92 -1.19 -0.90
N SER A 286 -18.76 -1.98 -1.57
CA SER A 286 -18.85 -1.98 -3.04
C SER A 286 -19.16 -0.57 -3.58
N THR A 287 -20.13 0.11 -3.02
CA THR A 287 -20.52 1.47 -3.44
C THR A 287 -19.36 2.47 -3.26
N LYS A 288 -18.66 2.43 -2.13
CA LYS A 288 -17.52 3.33 -1.88
C LYS A 288 -16.34 3.04 -2.81
N ILE A 289 -16.05 1.77 -3.07
CA ILE A 289 -15.02 1.35 -4.04
C ILE A 289 -15.39 1.82 -5.44
N GLN A 290 -16.63 1.63 -5.87
CA GLN A 290 -17.11 2.09 -7.18
C GLN A 290 -16.97 3.61 -7.34
N ASN A 291 -17.32 4.39 -6.31
CA ASN A 291 -17.17 5.84 -6.31
C ASN A 291 -15.70 6.27 -6.43
N LEU A 292 -14.80 5.63 -5.66
CA LEU A 292 -13.35 5.86 -5.76
C LEU A 292 -12.83 5.55 -7.15
N ARG A 293 -13.19 4.38 -7.70
CA ARG A 293 -12.81 3.99 -9.05
C ARG A 293 -13.30 4.98 -10.10
N THR A 294 -14.57 5.38 -10.03
CA THR A 294 -15.15 6.35 -10.95
C THR A 294 -14.35 7.65 -10.94
N LEU A 295 -14.00 8.15 -9.77
CA LEU A 295 -13.14 9.32 -9.65
C LEU A 295 -11.76 9.11 -10.28
N ILE A 296 -11.18 7.92 -10.17
CA ILE A 296 -9.85 7.60 -10.71
C ILE A 296 -9.86 7.60 -12.25
N ILE A 297 -10.86 6.95 -12.87
CA ILE A 297 -10.89 6.72 -14.32
C ILE A 297 -11.58 7.82 -15.12
N HIS A 298 -12.18 8.81 -14.48
CA HIS A 298 -12.80 10.01 -15.10
C HIS A 298 -12.11 11.29 -14.62
#